data_ced16f0c5b1e6dc9a143ab3718b9ac1b
#
_entry.id   ced16f0c5b1e6dc9a143ab3718b9ac1b
#
_cell.length_a   1.000
_cell.length_b   1.000
_cell.length_c   1.000
_cell.angle_alpha   90.00
_cell.angle_beta   90.00
_cell.angle_gamma   90.00
#
_symmetry.space_group_name_H-M   'P 1'
#
loop_
_entity.id
_entity.type
_entity.pdbx_description
1 polymer ?
#
loop_
_entity_poly.entity_id
_entity_poly.type
_entity_poly.pdbx_seq_one_letter_code
_entity_poly.pdbx_strand_id
1 'polypeptide(L)'
;MIEPIFEKEFLPMSYGFRPGKGCKDALRAVDGYLREGYTHVVDADLKGYFDSIPHELLKTRIEAHISDGRLLELLAGWLRQDIVKGLESWTPTAGTPQGAVISPLLANLYLHPLDEKLSKLGYQMVRYADDFVILCQSAETAHKALEEVKAWVEENGLSLHPDKTHIGDCLIEGQGFEFLGYRFEAGKRWVRKKSLQGFKDKIREKTGRTRGDSLSAIVADLTPMIRGWYGYFKHACRRTFPRLDGFILFPAVDPA
;
A
#
# COMPACT_ATOMS: atom_id res chain seq x y z
N MET A 1 9.58 -7.37 -20.41
CA MET A 1 10.63 -6.81 -21.32
C MET A 1 11.00 -5.37 -20.98
N ILE A 2 10.08 -4.46 -20.66
CA ILE A 2 10.39 -3.04 -20.36
C ILE A 2 10.77 -2.78 -18.89
N GLU A 3 10.38 -3.65 -17.96
CA GLU A 3 10.67 -3.52 -16.52
C GLU A 3 12.15 -3.24 -16.22
N PRO A 4 13.14 -3.94 -16.81
CA PRO A 4 14.55 -3.69 -16.53
C PRO A 4 15.05 -2.29 -16.94
N ILE A 5 14.32 -1.58 -17.80
CA ILE A 5 14.66 -0.21 -18.21
C ILE A 5 14.42 0.73 -17.02
N PHE A 6 13.25 0.63 -16.41
CA PHE A 6 12.81 1.50 -15.31
C PHE A 6 13.33 1.06 -13.94
N GLU A 7 13.49 -0.27 -13.72
CA GLU A 7 13.92 -0.81 -12.42
C GLU A 7 15.29 -0.29 -11.98
N LYS A 8 16.16 0.04 -12.92
CA LYS A 8 17.49 0.61 -12.66
C LYS A 8 17.43 1.99 -12.00
N GLU A 9 16.36 2.73 -12.24
CA GLU A 9 16.21 4.12 -11.81
C GLU A 9 15.43 4.25 -10.50
N PHE A 10 14.55 3.28 -10.24
CA PHE A 10 13.71 3.33 -9.04
C PHE A 10 14.53 3.35 -7.75
N LEU A 11 14.28 4.33 -6.93
CA LEU A 11 15.00 4.55 -5.68
C LEU A 11 14.76 3.42 -4.66
N PRO A 12 15.68 3.21 -3.70
CA PRO A 12 15.58 2.14 -2.70
C PRO A 12 14.33 2.20 -1.84
N MET A 13 13.76 3.39 -1.62
CA MET A 13 12.59 3.63 -0.77
C MET A 13 11.27 3.17 -1.39
N SER A 14 11.24 2.84 -2.67
CA SER A 14 10.08 2.25 -3.37
C SER A 14 10.16 0.73 -3.31
N TYR A 15 9.13 0.08 -2.77
CA TYR A 15 9.11 -1.37 -2.49
C TYR A 15 8.02 -2.12 -3.25
N GLY A 16 6.89 -1.47 -3.57
CA GLY A 16 5.73 -2.14 -4.17
C GLY A 16 5.97 -2.58 -5.60
N PHE A 17 5.55 -3.81 -5.94
CA PHE A 17 5.60 -4.37 -7.29
C PHE A 17 6.99 -4.40 -7.93
N ARG A 18 8.04 -4.52 -7.12
CA ARG A 18 9.44 -4.55 -7.59
C ARG A 18 10.10 -5.90 -7.32
N PRO A 19 10.96 -6.39 -8.23
CA PRO A 19 11.72 -7.62 -8.04
C PRO A 19 12.55 -7.59 -6.76
N GLY A 20 12.49 -8.69 -5.99
CA GLY A 20 13.29 -8.85 -4.77
C GLY A 20 12.89 -7.96 -3.59
N LYS A 21 11.85 -7.14 -3.72
CA LYS A 21 11.32 -6.28 -2.66
C LYS A 21 9.89 -6.67 -2.29
N GLY A 22 9.52 -6.47 -1.04
CA GLY A 22 8.17 -6.78 -0.57
C GLY A 22 7.73 -5.99 0.64
N CYS A 23 6.49 -6.22 1.08
CA CYS A 23 5.90 -5.56 2.25
C CYS A 23 6.77 -5.65 3.50
N LYS A 24 7.48 -6.79 3.70
CA LYS A 24 8.33 -6.98 4.87
C LYS A 24 9.56 -6.10 4.85
N ASP A 25 10.08 -5.77 3.68
CA ASP A 25 11.24 -4.90 3.52
C ASP A 25 10.86 -3.45 3.78
N ALA A 26 9.71 -3.01 3.25
CA ALA A 26 9.14 -1.71 3.56
C ALA A 26 8.87 -1.55 5.07
N LEU A 27 8.27 -2.56 5.72
CA LEU A 27 8.04 -2.54 7.17
C LEU A 27 9.34 -2.51 7.99
N ARG A 28 10.41 -3.18 7.54
CA ARG A 28 11.73 -3.10 8.19
C ARG A 28 12.34 -1.71 8.06
N ALA A 29 12.18 -1.05 6.91
CA ALA A 29 12.63 0.33 6.72
C ALA A 29 11.91 1.28 7.69
N VAL A 30 10.57 1.17 7.80
CA VAL A 30 9.79 1.95 8.79
C VAL A 30 10.30 1.68 10.22
N ASP A 31 10.45 0.41 10.62
CA ASP A 31 10.99 0.06 11.94
C ASP A 31 12.41 0.64 12.17
N GLY A 32 13.24 0.70 11.14
CA GLY A 32 14.58 1.30 11.19
C GLY A 32 14.51 2.78 11.52
N TYR A 33 13.77 3.56 10.74
CA TYR A 33 13.62 5.00 10.96
C TYR A 33 12.97 5.33 12.31
N LEU A 34 11.98 4.57 12.75
CA LEU A 34 11.39 4.76 14.08
C LEU A 34 12.41 4.56 15.21
N ARG A 35 13.34 3.59 15.09
CA ARG A 35 14.42 3.38 16.06
C ARG A 35 15.46 4.50 16.03
N GLU A 36 15.64 5.16 14.90
CA GLU A 36 16.50 6.33 14.72
C GLU A 36 15.86 7.63 15.21
N GLY A 37 14.62 7.57 15.74
CA GLY A 37 13.92 8.71 16.31
C GLY A 37 13.05 9.51 15.35
N TYR A 38 12.76 8.98 14.15
CA TYR A 38 11.82 9.59 13.19
C TYR A 38 10.38 9.20 13.56
N THR A 39 9.80 9.85 14.55
CA THR A 39 8.51 9.47 15.14
C THR A 39 7.31 10.26 14.64
N HIS A 40 7.57 11.42 14.03
CA HIS A 40 6.54 12.24 13.39
C HIS A 40 6.34 11.77 11.97
N VAL A 41 5.13 11.32 11.64
CA VAL A 41 4.86 10.64 10.39
C VAL A 41 3.78 11.37 9.60
N VAL A 42 4.07 11.62 8.34
CA VAL A 42 3.06 11.96 7.34
C VAL A 42 2.55 10.65 6.76
N ASP A 43 1.30 10.34 7.00
CA ASP A 43 0.56 9.25 6.36
C ASP A 43 -0.28 9.90 5.24
N ALA A 44 0.05 9.59 3.99
CA ALA A 44 -0.56 10.22 2.83
C ALA A 44 -1.16 9.17 1.89
N ASP A 45 -2.45 9.32 1.60
CA ASP A 45 -3.23 8.42 0.74
C ASP A 45 -3.63 9.16 -0.55
N LEU A 46 -3.27 8.63 -1.71
CA LEU A 46 -3.65 9.18 -3.01
C LEU A 46 -5.08 8.72 -3.37
N LYS A 47 -5.94 9.66 -3.72
CA LYS A 47 -7.33 9.37 -4.05
C LYS A 47 -7.42 8.69 -5.42
N GLY A 48 -7.84 7.40 -5.44
CA GLY A 48 -8.09 6.66 -6.67
C GLY A 48 -6.89 6.63 -7.63
N TYR A 49 -5.69 6.46 -7.10
CA TYR A 49 -4.44 6.67 -7.81
C TYR A 49 -4.37 5.99 -9.18
N PHE A 50 -4.64 4.68 -9.25
CA PHE A 50 -4.56 3.94 -10.51
C PHE A 50 -5.54 4.43 -11.57
N ASP A 51 -6.67 4.99 -11.16
CA ASP A 51 -7.72 5.50 -12.06
C ASP A 51 -7.52 6.98 -12.43
N SER A 52 -6.61 7.69 -11.74
CA SER A 52 -6.40 9.14 -11.89
C SER A 52 -5.11 9.55 -12.60
N ILE A 53 -4.22 8.62 -12.93
CA ILE A 53 -2.94 8.92 -13.59
C ILE A 53 -3.19 9.57 -14.96
N PRO A 54 -2.79 10.85 -15.21
CA PRO A 54 -2.99 11.50 -16.49
C PRO A 54 -2.16 10.85 -17.60
N HIS A 55 -2.80 10.39 -18.69
CA HIS A 55 -2.13 9.67 -19.77
C HIS A 55 -1.03 10.49 -20.43
N GLU A 56 -1.22 11.78 -20.66
CA GLU A 56 -0.24 12.63 -21.33
C GLU A 56 1.03 12.81 -20.50
N LEU A 57 0.89 13.03 -19.18
CA LEU A 57 2.05 13.13 -18.30
C LEU A 57 2.79 11.78 -18.16
N LEU A 58 2.02 10.67 -18.06
CA LEU A 58 2.61 9.34 -18.04
C LEU A 58 3.37 9.05 -19.33
N LYS A 59 2.80 9.38 -20.49
CA LYS A 59 3.44 9.23 -21.80
C LYS A 59 4.76 9.99 -21.86
N THR A 60 4.78 11.26 -21.46
CA THR A 60 6.00 12.07 -21.41
C THR A 60 7.10 11.41 -20.57
N ARG A 61 6.73 10.80 -19.42
CA ARG A 61 7.69 10.06 -18.59
C ARG A 61 8.20 8.78 -19.22
N ILE A 62 7.36 8.08 -19.98
CA ILE A 62 7.78 6.89 -20.74
C ILE A 62 8.72 7.29 -21.87
N GLU A 63 8.41 8.34 -22.62
CA GLU A 63 9.20 8.86 -23.75
C GLU A 63 10.60 9.35 -23.33
N ALA A 64 10.76 9.79 -22.07
CA ALA A 64 12.07 10.13 -21.52
C ALA A 64 13.05 8.94 -21.47
N HIS A 65 12.54 7.70 -21.45
CA HIS A 65 13.34 6.48 -21.30
C HIS A 65 13.27 5.56 -22.52
N ILE A 66 12.24 5.70 -23.35
CA ILE A 66 11.97 4.84 -24.51
C ILE A 66 11.79 5.71 -25.73
N SER A 67 12.64 5.49 -26.75
CA SER A 67 12.59 6.18 -28.04
C SER A 67 11.98 5.33 -29.17
N ASP A 68 11.70 4.04 -28.93
CA ASP A 68 11.10 3.16 -29.93
C ASP A 68 9.62 3.50 -30.14
N GLY A 69 9.29 4.08 -31.30
CA GLY A 69 7.94 4.52 -31.65
C GLY A 69 6.91 3.39 -31.63
N ARG A 70 7.28 2.16 -32.06
CA ARG A 70 6.35 1.02 -32.07
C ARG A 70 5.99 0.60 -30.65
N LEU A 71 6.98 0.63 -29.75
CA LEU A 71 6.74 0.32 -28.34
C LEU A 71 5.89 1.40 -27.66
N LEU A 72 6.12 2.67 -27.98
CA LEU A 72 5.32 3.79 -27.49
C LEU A 72 3.85 3.70 -27.97
N GLU A 73 3.62 3.36 -29.25
CA GLU A 73 2.29 3.12 -29.78
C GLU A 73 1.58 1.96 -29.09
N LEU A 74 2.30 0.85 -28.83
CA LEU A 74 1.75 -0.29 -28.11
C LEU A 74 1.33 0.09 -26.69
N LEU A 75 2.17 0.82 -25.96
CA LEU A 75 1.88 1.29 -24.61
C LEU A 75 0.68 2.26 -24.60
N ALA A 76 0.63 3.19 -25.55
CA ALA A 76 -0.52 4.08 -25.71
C ALA A 76 -1.81 3.32 -26.05
N GLY A 77 -1.72 2.27 -26.87
CA GLY A 77 -2.84 1.39 -27.18
C GLY A 77 -3.37 0.68 -25.93
N TRP A 78 -2.50 0.18 -25.05
CA TRP A 78 -2.92 -0.45 -23.79
C TRP A 78 -3.59 0.54 -22.84
N LEU A 79 -3.12 1.77 -22.75
CA LEU A 79 -3.74 2.81 -21.91
C LEU A 79 -5.13 3.24 -22.41
N ARG A 80 -5.37 3.17 -23.72
CA ARG A 80 -6.64 3.52 -24.36
C ARG A 80 -7.58 2.33 -24.55
N GLN A 81 -7.23 1.16 -24.05
CA GLN A 81 -8.07 -0.02 -24.18
C GLN A 81 -9.38 0.18 -23.43
N ASP A 82 -10.51 -0.13 -24.11
CA ASP A 82 -11.82 -0.02 -23.51
C ASP A 82 -11.97 -0.88 -22.25
N ILE A 83 -12.56 -0.28 -21.23
CA ILE A 83 -12.92 -0.98 -20.00
C ILE A 83 -14.38 -1.43 -20.13
N VAL A 84 -14.61 -2.73 -19.92
CA VAL A 84 -15.95 -3.31 -19.93
C VAL A 84 -16.36 -3.65 -18.50
N LYS A 85 -17.50 -3.10 -18.06
CA LYS A 85 -18.08 -3.41 -16.74
C LYS A 85 -19.57 -3.74 -16.92
N GLY A 86 -19.87 -5.02 -16.89
CA GLY A 86 -21.23 -5.50 -17.18
C GLY A 86 -21.57 -5.26 -18.64
N LEU A 87 -22.57 -4.42 -18.91
CA LEU A 87 -23.03 -4.03 -20.25
C LEU A 87 -22.46 -2.66 -20.70
N GLU A 88 -21.73 -1.97 -19.85
CA GLU A 88 -21.13 -0.68 -20.14
C GLU A 88 -19.69 -0.85 -20.66
N SER A 89 -19.33 -0.06 -21.67
CA SER A 89 -17.98 0.03 -22.20
C SER A 89 -17.61 1.48 -22.42
N TRP A 90 -16.40 1.88 -21.99
CA TRP A 90 -15.88 3.23 -22.23
C TRP A 90 -14.36 3.20 -22.42
N THR A 91 -13.86 4.15 -23.18
CA THR A 91 -12.41 4.38 -23.34
C THR A 91 -11.92 5.31 -22.22
N PRO A 92 -10.97 4.89 -21.37
CA PRO A 92 -10.43 5.73 -20.32
C PRO A 92 -9.59 6.88 -20.88
N THR A 93 -9.75 8.07 -20.33
CA THR A 93 -8.93 9.26 -20.64
C THR A 93 -7.81 9.46 -19.61
N ALA A 94 -7.85 8.75 -18.50
CA ALA A 94 -6.85 8.73 -17.44
C ALA A 94 -6.81 7.35 -16.79
N GLY A 95 -5.78 7.09 -16.03
CA GLY A 95 -5.60 5.87 -15.27
C GLY A 95 -4.85 4.77 -16.02
N THR A 96 -4.50 3.74 -15.26
CA THR A 96 -3.94 2.49 -15.78
C THR A 96 -4.93 1.36 -15.48
N PRO A 97 -5.25 0.49 -16.46
CA PRO A 97 -6.28 -0.53 -16.26
C PRO A 97 -5.99 -1.40 -15.02
N GLN A 98 -6.95 -1.46 -14.09
CA GLN A 98 -6.81 -2.29 -12.90
C GLN A 98 -6.74 -3.78 -13.30
N GLY A 99 -5.70 -4.47 -12.81
CA GLY A 99 -5.45 -5.88 -13.15
C GLY A 99 -4.60 -6.11 -14.41
N ALA A 100 -4.27 -5.09 -15.19
CA ALA A 100 -3.29 -5.24 -16.26
C ALA A 100 -1.87 -5.40 -15.70
N VAL A 101 -1.11 -6.33 -16.27
CA VAL A 101 0.25 -6.70 -15.81
C VAL A 101 1.21 -5.52 -15.80
N ILE A 102 1.03 -4.55 -16.69
CA ILE A 102 1.90 -3.38 -16.82
C ILE A 102 1.56 -2.25 -15.85
N SER A 103 0.31 -2.19 -15.36
CA SER A 103 -0.17 -1.07 -14.53
C SER A 103 0.67 -0.80 -13.29
N PRO A 104 1.16 -1.81 -12.54
CA PRO A 104 2.04 -1.58 -11.40
C PRO A 104 3.36 -0.91 -11.77
N LEU A 105 3.94 -1.26 -12.91
CA LEU A 105 5.18 -0.66 -13.40
C LEU A 105 4.96 0.81 -13.79
N LEU A 106 3.90 1.09 -14.54
CA LEU A 106 3.54 2.46 -14.94
C LEU A 106 3.18 3.34 -13.75
N ALA A 107 2.49 2.77 -12.75
CA ALA A 107 2.21 3.46 -11.50
C ALA A 107 3.50 3.82 -10.74
N ASN A 108 4.45 2.89 -10.63
CA ASN A 108 5.73 3.19 -10.02
C ASN A 108 6.52 4.26 -10.80
N LEU A 109 6.52 4.19 -12.13
CA LEU A 109 7.15 5.19 -13.00
C LEU A 109 6.53 6.58 -12.79
N TYR A 110 5.20 6.63 -12.63
CA TYR A 110 4.52 7.90 -12.41
C TYR A 110 4.86 8.55 -11.08
N LEU A 111 5.07 7.80 -10.01
CA LEU A 111 5.45 8.33 -8.68
C LEU A 111 6.96 8.51 -8.49
N HIS A 112 7.79 7.96 -9.38
CA HIS A 112 9.24 8.05 -9.25
C HIS A 112 9.79 9.48 -9.08
N PRO A 113 9.31 10.52 -9.81
CA PRO A 113 9.76 11.90 -9.58
C PRO A 113 9.39 12.46 -8.20
N LEU A 114 8.32 11.97 -7.56
CA LEU A 114 8.04 12.29 -6.16
C LEU A 114 9.09 11.67 -5.23
N ASP A 115 9.45 10.40 -5.47
CA ASP A 115 10.50 9.72 -4.72
C ASP A 115 11.81 10.50 -4.81
N GLU A 116 12.20 10.95 -6.02
CA GLU A 116 13.39 11.74 -6.25
C GLU A 116 13.34 13.09 -5.55
N LYS A 117 12.20 13.82 -5.66
CA LYS A 117 12.02 15.13 -5.03
C LYS A 117 12.22 15.03 -3.53
N LEU A 118 11.52 14.09 -2.89
CA LEU A 118 11.59 13.91 -1.44
C LEU A 118 12.97 13.42 -0.97
N SER A 119 13.61 12.55 -1.75
CA SER A 119 14.99 12.11 -1.49
C SER A 119 15.99 13.25 -1.57
N LYS A 120 15.91 14.12 -2.60
CA LYS A 120 16.77 15.30 -2.76
C LYS A 120 16.59 16.31 -1.63
N LEU A 121 15.38 16.40 -1.06
CA LEU A 121 15.08 17.23 0.11
C LEU A 121 15.49 16.58 1.45
N GLY A 122 16.00 15.34 1.44
CA GLY A 122 16.47 14.63 2.62
C GLY A 122 15.38 13.98 3.47
N TYR A 123 14.15 13.86 2.96
CA TYR A 123 13.06 13.20 3.68
C TYR A 123 13.18 11.68 3.66
N GLN A 124 12.84 11.05 4.78
CA GLN A 124 12.83 9.59 4.93
C GLN A 124 11.45 9.06 4.52
N MET A 125 11.33 8.64 3.28
CA MET A 125 10.09 8.09 2.72
C MET A 125 10.16 6.58 2.61
N VAL A 126 9.05 5.89 2.86
CA VAL A 126 8.85 4.47 2.57
C VAL A 126 7.57 4.32 1.76
N ARG A 127 7.68 3.87 0.52
CA ARG A 127 6.55 3.73 -0.40
C ARG A 127 6.34 2.28 -0.84
N TYR A 128 5.09 1.84 -0.81
CA TYR A 128 4.66 0.57 -1.38
C TYR A 128 3.50 0.82 -2.35
N ALA A 129 3.78 0.90 -3.65
CA ALA A 129 2.86 1.35 -4.68
C ALA A 129 2.40 2.80 -4.44
N ASP A 130 1.10 3.02 -4.20
CA ASP A 130 0.47 4.29 -3.87
C ASP A 130 0.38 4.58 -2.36
N ASP A 131 0.62 3.56 -1.53
CA ASP A 131 0.64 3.67 -0.07
C ASP A 131 2.04 4.10 0.39
N PHE A 132 2.17 5.27 1.01
CA PHE A 132 3.47 5.76 1.47
C PHE A 132 3.40 6.58 2.76
N VAL A 133 4.51 6.52 3.48
CA VAL A 133 4.71 7.29 4.70
C VAL A 133 6.03 8.07 4.63
N ILE A 134 6.05 9.28 5.19
CA ILE A 134 7.27 10.07 5.35
C ILE A 134 7.53 10.21 6.84
N LEU A 135 8.68 9.72 7.28
CA LEU A 135 9.07 9.74 8.69
C LEU A 135 9.99 10.94 8.95
N CYS A 136 9.69 11.71 9.98
CA CYS A 136 10.35 12.95 10.34
C CYS A 136 10.74 12.95 11.81
N GLN A 137 11.75 13.77 12.17
CA GLN A 137 12.19 13.93 13.56
C GLN A 137 11.38 14.96 14.35
N SER A 138 10.61 15.82 13.66
CA SER A 138 9.79 16.85 14.29
C SER A 138 8.47 17.07 13.53
N ALA A 139 7.48 17.59 14.25
CA ALA A 139 6.20 17.99 13.66
C ALA A 139 6.39 19.07 12.58
N GLU A 140 7.28 20.02 12.78
CA GLU A 140 7.57 21.08 11.81
C GLU A 140 8.09 20.49 10.49
N THR A 141 9.04 19.55 10.56
CA THR A 141 9.55 18.85 9.36
C THR A 141 8.46 18.05 8.68
N ALA A 142 7.58 17.40 9.44
CA ALA A 142 6.45 16.65 8.88
C ALA A 142 5.45 17.58 8.17
N HIS A 143 5.15 18.75 8.70
CA HIS A 143 4.32 19.74 8.03
C HIS A 143 4.94 20.23 6.71
N LYS A 144 6.24 20.54 6.70
CA LYS A 144 6.96 20.91 5.47
C LYS A 144 6.93 19.80 4.43
N ALA A 145 7.16 18.55 4.86
CA ALA A 145 7.08 17.39 3.97
C ALA A 145 5.68 17.23 3.35
N LEU A 146 4.61 17.40 4.12
CA LEU A 146 3.25 17.33 3.63
C LEU A 146 2.95 18.43 2.59
N GLU A 147 3.42 19.66 2.81
CA GLU A 147 3.25 20.74 1.83
C GLU A 147 3.98 20.45 0.51
N GLU A 148 5.20 19.89 0.57
CA GLU A 148 5.94 19.44 -0.63
C GLU A 148 5.19 18.34 -1.39
N VAL A 149 4.57 17.39 -0.67
CA VAL A 149 3.74 16.34 -1.27
C VAL A 149 2.49 16.94 -1.91
N LYS A 150 1.77 17.82 -1.21
CA LYS A 150 0.56 18.47 -1.74
C LYS A 150 0.84 19.23 -3.04
N ALA A 151 1.88 20.07 -3.04
CA ALA A 151 2.28 20.84 -4.21
C ALA A 151 2.60 19.90 -5.39
N TRP A 152 3.41 18.85 -5.17
CA TRP A 152 3.76 17.91 -6.21
C TRP A 152 2.54 17.15 -6.75
N VAL A 153 1.65 16.68 -5.87
CA VAL A 153 0.45 15.92 -6.22
C VAL A 153 -0.48 16.76 -7.08
N GLU A 154 -0.70 18.03 -6.72
CA GLU A 154 -1.53 18.97 -7.47
C GLU A 154 -0.92 19.29 -8.84
N GLU A 155 0.37 19.61 -8.91
CA GLU A 155 1.11 19.88 -10.15
C GLU A 155 1.07 18.70 -11.13
N ASN A 156 0.95 17.47 -10.60
CA ASN A 156 0.94 16.25 -11.39
C ASN A 156 -0.47 15.67 -11.61
N GLY A 157 -1.52 16.46 -11.43
CA GLY A 157 -2.90 16.08 -11.74
C GLY A 157 -3.45 14.97 -10.85
N LEU A 158 -2.89 14.78 -9.66
CA LEU A 158 -3.37 13.85 -8.65
C LEU A 158 -4.03 14.60 -7.49
N SER A 159 -4.63 13.87 -6.57
CA SER A 159 -5.18 14.45 -5.35
C SER A 159 -4.96 13.55 -4.13
N LEU A 160 -4.72 14.15 -2.97
CA LEU A 160 -4.69 13.45 -1.70
C LEU A 160 -6.12 13.20 -1.20
N HIS A 161 -6.30 12.09 -0.48
CA HIS A 161 -7.56 11.80 0.20
C HIS A 161 -7.62 12.62 1.50
N PRO A 162 -8.56 13.59 1.65
CA PRO A 162 -8.55 14.54 2.76
C PRO A 162 -8.68 13.86 4.13
N ASP A 163 -9.55 12.83 4.22
CA ASP A 163 -9.84 12.16 5.51
C ASP A 163 -8.79 11.11 5.91
N LYS A 164 -7.88 10.75 5.01
CA LYS A 164 -6.88 9.72 5.27
C LYS A 164 -5.45 10.28 5.32
N THR A 165 -5.26 11.50 4.83
CA THR A 165 -3.95 12.16 4.90
C THR A 165 -3.85 12.93 6.21
N HIS A 166 -2.88 12.53 7.04
CA HIS A 166 -2.68 13.16 8.35
C HIS A 166 -1.22 13.15 8.80
N ILE A 167 -0.92 13.98 9.78
CA ILE A 167 0.36 13.99 10.49
C ILE A 167 0.09 13.53 11.92
N GLY A 168 0.96 12.67 12.45
CA GLY A 168 0.88 12.23 13.83
C GLY A 168 2.24 11.89 14.40
N ASP A 169 2.34 11.95 15.75
CA ASP A 169 3.48 11.38 16.47
C ASP A 169 3.13 9.95 16.90
N CYS A 170 3.77 8.96 16.31
CA CYS A 170 3.47 7.56 16.57
C CYS A 170 3.86 7.09 17.98
N LEU A 171 4.50 7.90 18.80
CA LEU A 171 4.73 7.62 20.23
C LEU A 171 3.49 7.95 21.07
N ILE A 172 2.61 8.80 20.59
CA ILE A 172 1.40 9.25 21.29
C ILE A 172 0.21 8.36 20.95
N GLU A 173 -0.58 7.97 21.94
CA GLU A 173 -1.83 7.23 21.73
C GLU A 173 -2.85 8.10 20.98
N GLY A 174 -3.50 7.53 19.97
CA GLY A 174 -4.42 8.24 19.09
C GLY A 174 -3.78 8.93 17.89
N GLN A 175 -2.46 9.13 17.87
CA GLN A 175 -1.74 9.80 16.79
C GLN A 175 -0.92 8.86 15.89
N GLY A 176 -1.17 7.56 16.00
CA GLY A 176 -0.47 6.56 15.19
C GLY A 176 -0.91 6.59 13.72
N PHE A 177 -0.14 5.92 12.87
CA PHE A 177 -0.40 5.76 11.45
C PHE A 177 -0.61 4.28 11.07
N GLU A 178 -1.23 4.05 9.91
CA GLU A 178 -1.46 2.71 9.37
C GLU A 178 -0.62 2.52 8.11
N PHE A 179 0.13 1.40 8.03
CA PHE A 179 0.91 1.08 6.86
C PHE A 179 0.95 -0.43 6.65
N LEU A 180 0.64 -0.89 5.45
CA LEU A 180 0.69 -2.30 5.03
C LEU A 180 -0.01 -3.25 6.03
N GLY A 181 -1.17 -2.87 6.50
CA GLY A 181 -1.98 -3.71 7.41
C GLY A 181 -1.58 -3.66 8.88
N TYR A 182 -0.56 -2.90 9.23
CA TYR A 182 -0.17 -2.61 10.60
C TYR A 182 -0.60 -1.20 11.03
N ARG A 183 -0.73 -0.99 12.34
CA ARG A 183 -0.84 0.31 12.98
C ARG A 183 0.35 0.52 13.91
N PHE A 184 1.05 1.61 13.73
CA PHE A 184 2.18 2.03 14.56
C PHE A 184 1.69 3.12 15.52
N GLU A 185 1.67 2.83 16.80
CA GLU A 185 1.10 3.73 17.81
C GLU A 185 1.64 3.42 19.20
N ALA A 186 1.85 4.46 19.99
CA ALA A 186 2.37 4.39 21.36
C ALA A 186 3.67 3.55 21.45
N GLY A 187 4.57 3.73 20.48
CA GLY A 187 5.84 3.00 20.38
C GLY A 187 5.70 1.51 20.10
N LYS A 188 4.53 1.04 19.64
CA LYS A 188 4.25 -0.36 19.34
C LYS A 188 3.67 -0.52 17.95
N ARG A 189 3.83 -1.74 17.43
CA ARG A 189 3.23 -2.17 16.17
C ARG A 189 2.06 -3.12 16.44
N TRP A 190 0.88 -2.74 16.02
CA TRP A 190 -0.36 -3.49 16.16
C TRP A 190 -0.82 -4.00 14.81
N VAL A 191 -1.66 -5.04 14.81
CA VAL A 191 -2.42 -5.37 13.58
C VAL A 191 -3.52 -4.33 13.42
N ARG A 192 -3.67 -3.77 12.22
CA ARG A 192 -4.74 -2.82 11.89
C ARG A 192 -6.12 -3.44 12.16
N LYS A 193 -7.04 -2.67 12.73
CA LYS A 193 -8.38 -3.14 13.10
C LYS A 193 -9.11 -3.82 11.93
N LYS A 194 -9.07 -3.21 10.75
CA LYS A 194 -9.69 -3.77 9.52
C LYS A 194 -9.07 -5.11 9.12
N SER A 195 -7.74 -5.26 9.23
CA SER A 195 -7.03 -6.52 8.93
C SER A 195 -7.38 -7.62 9.92
N LEU A 196 -7.53 -7.26 11.20
CA LEU A 196 -7.92 -8.18 12.25
C LEU A 196 -9.38 -8.63 12.10
N GLN A 197 -10.27 -7.69 11.79
CA GLN A 197 -11.68 -7.99 11.56
C GLN A 197 -11.86 -8.88 10.33
N GLY A 198 -11.23 -8.54 9.19
CA GLY A 198 -11.30 -9.37 7.98
C GLY A 198 -10.76 -10.79 8.18
N PHE A 199 -9.76 -10.97 9.05
CA PHE A 199 -9.29 -12.31 9.43
C PHE A 199 -10.34 -13.08 10.24
N LYS A 200 -10.96 -12.43 11.23
CA LYS A 200 -12.05 -13.03 12.02
C LYS A 200 -13.25 -13.42 11.15
N ASP A 201 -13.61 -12.57 10.21
CA ASP A 201 -14.76 -12.83 9.32
C ASP A 201 -14.50 -14.04 8.41
N LYS A 202 -13.28 -14.17 7.87
CA LYS A 202 -12.86 -15.36 7.11
C LYS A 202 -12.89 -16.65 7.97
N ILE A 203 -12.53 -16.56 9.26
CA ILE A 203 -12.65 -17.70 10.17
C ILE A 203 -14.12 -18.07 10.37
N ARG A 204 -14.99 -17.08 10.65
CA ARG A 204 -16.44 -17.32 10.81
C ARG A 204 -17.05 -17.96 9.56
N GLU A 205 -16.73 -17.45 8.38
CA GLU A 205 -17.17 -18.02 7.11
C GLU A 205 -16.79 -19.51 6.98
N LYS A 206 -15.53 -19.83 7.31
CA LYS A 206 -15.01 -21.21 7.21
C LYS A 206 -15.47 -22.16 8.33
N THR A 207 -15.95 -21.62 9.44
CA THR A 207 -16.45 -22.41 10.60
C THR A 207 -17.97 -22.39 10.74
N GLY A 208 -18.69 -21.89 9.76
CA GLY A 208 -20.17 -21.83 9.80
C GLY A 208 -20.81 -23.20 10.00
N ARG A 209 -21.76 -23.30 10.93
CA ARG A 209 -22.44 -24.55 11.32
C ARG A 209 -23.21 -25.22 10.16
N THR A 210 -23.60 -24.45 9.14
CA THR A 210 -24.42 -24.91 8.01
C THR A 210 -23.60 -25.55 6.87
N ARG A 211 -22.27 -25.58 6.97
CA ARG A 211 -21.40 -26.10 5.88
C ARG A 211 -21.46 -27.62 5.70
N GLY A 212 -21.80 -28.37 6.76
CA GLY A 212 -21.82 -29.83 6.72
C GLY A 212 -20.44 -30.51 6.63
N ASP A 213 -19.35 -29.76 6.73
CA ASP A 213 -17.99 -30.27 6.67
C ASP A 213 -17.58 -30.99 7.97
N SER A 214 -16.73 -32.01 7.85
CA SER A 214 -16.11 -32.65 9.00
C SER A 214 -15.12 -31.71 9.71
N LEU A 215 -14.91 -31.91 11.02
CA LEU A 215 -13.93 -31.11 11.78
C LEU A 215 -12.53 -31.18 11.16
N SER A 216 -12.12 -32.34 10.67
CA SER A 216 -10.82 -32.52 9.99
C SER A 216 -10.70 -31.70 8.71
N ALA A 217 -11.78 -31.58 7.93
CA ALA A 217 -11.82 -30.77 6.72
C ALA A 217 -11.74 -29.27 7.06
N ILE A 218 -12.47 -28.82 8.08
CA ILE A 218 -12.42 -27.42 8.57
C ILE A 218 -11.01 -27.08 9.04
N VAL A 219 -10.35 -27.92 9.83
CA VAL A 219 -8.99 -27.70 10.31
C VAL A 219 -7.99 -27.65 9.17
N ALA A 220 -8.13 -28.53 8.17
CA ALA A 220 -7.28 -28.54 7.00
C ALA A 220 -7.42 -27.25 6.17
N ASP A 221 -8.64 -26.71 6.04
CA ASP A 221 -8.91 -25.45 5.32
C ASP A 221 -8.42 -24.19 6.08
N LEU A 222 -8.55 -24.19 7.40
CA LEU A 222 -8.12 -23.07 8.25
C LEU A 222 -6.61 -22.98 8.42
N THR A 223 -5.90 -24.11 8.51
CA THR A 223 -4.47 -24.17 8.85
C THR A 223 -3.58 -23.32 7.93
N PRO A 224 -3.69 -23.40 6.58
CA PRO A 224 -2.88 -22.57 5.69
C PRO A 224 -3.17 -21.08 5.86
N MET A 225 -4.44 -20.72 6.03
CA MET A 225 -4.87 -19.34 6.21
C MET A 225 -4.32 -18.74 7.51
N ILE A 226 -4.43 -19.47 8.63
CA ILE A 226 -3.91 -19.04 9.94
C ILE A 226 -2.38 -18.91 9.89
N ARG A 227 -1.69 -19.91 9.32
CA ARG A 227 -0.22 -19.87 9.18
C ARG A 227 0.25 -18.71 8.31
N GLY A 228 -0.41 -18.45 7.19
CA GLY A 228 -0.11 -17.33 6.29
C GLY A 228 -0.29 -15.99 7.00
N TRP A 229 -1.44 -15.81 7.65
CA TRP A 229 -1.75 -14.61 8.42
C TRP A 229 -0.77 -14.37 9.57
N TYR A 230 -0.50 -15.39 10.38
CA TYR A 230 0.49 -15.31 11.45
C TYR A 230 1.89 -15.05 10.92
N GLY A 231 2.30 -15.70 9.83
CA GLY A 231 3.60 -15.49 9.19
C GLY A 231 3.83 -14.05 8.73
N TYR A 232 2.74 -13.33 8.39
CA TYR A 232 2.78 -11.91 8.07
C TYR A 232 2.78 -11.04 9.33
N PHE A 233 1.86 -11.28 10.27
CA PHE A 233 1.62 -10.42 11.43
C PHE A 233 2.37 -10.80 12.71
N LYS A 234 3.22 -11.84 12.70
CA LYS A 234 3.96 -12.33 13.90
C LYS A 234 4.82 -11.28 14.61
N HIS A 235 5.14 -10.18 13.93
CA HIS A 235 5.90 -9.07 14.50
C HIS A 235 5.02 -7.98 15.15
N ALA A 236 3.72 -8.17 15.18
CA ALA A 236 2.81 -7.28 15.94
C ALA A 236 2.96 -7.47 17.45
N CYS A 237 2.44 -6.53 18.21
CA CYS A 237 2.42 -6.61 19.67
C CYS A 237 1.84 -7.95 20.14
N ARG A 238 2.58 -8.64 21.02
CA ARG A 238 2.23 -9.98 21.51
C ARG A 238 0.84 -10.07 22.15
N ARG A 239 0.33 -8.97 22.68
CA ARG A 239 -1.04 -8.90 23.27
C ARG A 239 -2.16 -9.17 22.25
N THR A 240 -1.88 -9.09 20.95
CA THR A 240 -2.84 -9.38 19.88
C THR A 240 -3.22 -10.86 19.83
N PHE A 241 -2.26 -11.76 20.01
CA PHE A 241 -2.42 -13.19 19.71
C PHE A 241 -3.29 -13.96 20.72
N PRO A 242 -3.14 -13.82 22.04
CA PRO A 242 -3.98 -14.58 23.00
C PRO A 242 -5.48 -14.35 22.82
N ARG A 243 -5.87 -13.14 22.42
CA ARG A 243 -7.28 -12.83 22.13
C ARG A 243 -7.78 -13.49 20.84
N LEU A 244 -6.87 -13.70 19.88
CA LEU A 244 -7.17 -14.42 18.64
C LEU A 244 -7.21 -15.92 18.84
N ASP A 245 -6.31 -16.47 19.65
CA ASP A 245 -6.30 -17.89 19.99
C ASP A 245 -7.62 -18.28 20.66
N GLY A 246 -8.09 -17.46 21.62
CA GLY A 246 -9.41 -17.64 22.21
C GLY A 246 -10.55 -17.60 21.20
N PHE A 247 -10.50 -16.67 20.23
CA PHE A 247 -11.49 -16.58 19.17
C PHE A 247 -11.47 -17.76 18.19
N ILE A 248 -10.27 -18.31 17.89
CA ILE A 248 -10.12 -19.46 16.98
C ILE A 248 -10.60 -20.75 17.65
N LEU A 249 -10.22 -20.97 18.92
CA LEU A 249 -10.59 -22.17 19.69
C LEU A 249 -12.07 -22.21 20.07
N PHE A 250 -12.64 -21.05 20.33
CA PHE A 250 -14.05 -20.87 20.64
C PHE A 250 -14.63 -19.83 19.68
N PRO A 251 -14.89 -20.19 18.39
CA PRO A 251 -15.53 -19.26 17.48
C PRO A 251 -16.88 -18.88 18.09
N ALA A 252 -16.86 -17.73 18.75
CA ALA A 252 -17.94 -17.32 19.61
C ALA A 252 -19.25 -17.30 18.83
N VAL A 253 -20.20 -17.99 19.37
CA VAL A 253 -21.60 -17.61 19.32
C VAL A 253 -21.63 -16.15 19.80
N ASP A 254 -21.55 -15.18 18.89
CA ASP A 254 -21.93 -13.82 19.21
C ASP A 254 -23.39 -13.91 19.66
N PRO A 255 -23.75 -13.46 20.87
CA PRO A 255 -25.16 -13.28 21.21
C PRO A 255 -25.72 -12.26 20.20
N ALA A 256 -26.83 -12.65 19.56
CA ALA A 256 -27.61 -11.84 18.65
C ALA A 256 -28.02 -10.50 19.26
#